data_bc4797292ca30dff9871a3a146bbf072
#
_entry.id   bc4797292ca30dff9871a3a146bbf072
#
_cell.length_a   1.000
_cell.length_b   1.000
_cell.length_c   1.000
_cell.angle_alpha   90.00
_cell.angle_beta   90.00
_cell.angle_gamma   90.00
#
_symmetry.space_group_name_H-M   'P 1'
#
loop_
_entity.id
_entity.type
_entity.pdbx_description
1 polymer ?
#
loop_
_entity_poly.entity_id
_entity_poly.type
_entity_poly.pdbx_seq_one_letter_code
_entity_poly.pdbx_strand_id
1 'polypeptide(L)'
;MKQPKPHSTLNEHLKRIYYLLFVLTIGLGVGNIVYLSFLPETTAHVLFFCGVQYAVILLILTFPIVLRKRFMIQIPLLITVLCAAFGFVAMIMGDGLNFYGKYRWWDSALHLFSGCVLAFVGLWIISIIFEDSHKEVFSSRIFVAFYVLLFGLSCGVVWEICEYTYDSFFGTNTQQFMATTTSSLPLPDDVPLSGHEALRDTMTDLILDLVGSLLVSIYVFLRYNKLMKMQQISFKE
;
A
#
# COMPACT_ATOMS: atom_id res chain seq x y z
N MET A 1 0.07 13.83 -39.90
CA MET A 1 -0.13 13.74 -38.44
C MET A 1 0.40 12.38 -37.96
N LYS A 2 1.49 12.35 -37.19
CA LYS A 2 1.96 11.10 -36.57
C LYS A 2 1.02 10.74 -35.43
N GLN A 3 0.40 9.56 -35.47
CA GLN A 3 -0.37 9.07 -34.32
C GLN A 3 0.57 8.95 -33.10
N PRO A 4 0.16 9.41 -31.92
CA PRO A 4 0.97 9.28 -30.70
C PRO A 4 1.25 7.79 -30.41
N LYS A 5 2.48 7.46 -30.05
CA LYS A 5 2.86 6.09 -29.68
C LYS A 5 1.96 5.62 -28.52
N PRO A 6 1.44 4.37 -28.50
CA PRO A 6 0.48 3.89 -27.49
C PRO A 6 0.98 4.02 -26.04
N HIS A 7 2.29 4.01 -25.80
CA HIS A 7 2.87 4.25 -24.47
C HIS A 7 2.70 5.69 -23.96
N SER A 8 2.59 6.70 -24.85
CA SER A 8 2.41 8.09 -24.44
C SER A 8 0.98 8.33 -23.89
N THR A 9 -0.02 7.70 -24.48
CA THR A 9 -1.42 7.83 -24.04
C THR A 9 -1.67 7.17 -22.70
N LEU A 10 -1.13 5.97 -22.45
CA LEU A 10 -1.24 5.28 -21.17
C LEU A 10 -0.60 6.12 -20.05
N ASN A 11 0.60 6.65 -20.25
CA ASN A 11 1.27 7.48 -19.26
C ASN A 11 0.48 8.76 -18.95
N GLU A 12 -0.17 9.38 -19.93
CA GLU A 12 -1.01 10.56 -19.67
C GLU A 12 -2.26 10.21 -18.86
N HIS A 13 -2.90 9.05 -19.10
CA HIS A 13 -4.01 8.58 -18.27
C HIS A 13 -3.57 8.30 -16.83
N LEU A 14 -2.45 7.61 -16.64
CA LEU A 14 -1.90 7.32 -15.30
C LEU A 14 -1.56 8.60 -14.53
N LYS A 15 -0.97 9.61 -15.19
CA LYS A 15 -0.73 10.92 -14.58
C LYS A 15 -2.03 11.59 -14.13
N ARG A 16 -3.06 11.57 -14.96
CA ARG A 16 -4.38 12.16 -14.61
C ARG A 16 -4.98 11.46 -13.41
N ILE A 17 -4.92 10.13 -13.35
CA ILE A 17 -5.40 9.34 -12.20
C ILE A 17 -4.62 9.74 -10.94
N TYR A 18 -3.29 9.82 -11.01
CA TYR A 18 -2.46 10.23 -9.88
C TYR A 18 -2.83 11.62 -9.35
N TYR A 19 -2.97 12.62 -10.24
CA TYR A 19 -3.37 13.96 -9.83
C TYR A 19 -4.79 14.01 -9.28
N LEU A 20 -5.71 13.22 -9.84
CA LEU A 20 -7.07 13.10 -9.32
C LEU A 20 -7.06 12.54 -7.90
N LEU A 21 -6.35 11.45 -7.65
CA LEU A 21 -6.18 10.87 -6.31
C LEU A 21 -5.58 11.89 -5.33
N PHE A 22 -4.58 12.66 -5.77
CA PHE A 22 -3.97 13.70 -4.95
C PHE A 22 -4.97 14.79 -4.54
N VAL A 23 -5.73 15.31 -5.50
CA VAL A 23 -6.75 16.35 -5.25
C VAL A 23 -7.88 15.81 -4.37
N LEU A 24 -8.36 14.59 -4.64
CA LEU A 24 -9.41 13.96 -3.83
C LEU A 24 -8.93 13.69 -2.40
N THR A 25 -7.69 13.25 -2.21
CA THR A 25 -7.12 13.05 -0.88
C THR A 25 -7.09 14.33 -0.07
N ILE A 26 -6.62 15.43 -0.65
CA ILE A 26 -6.61 16.73 0.02
C ILE A 26 -8.04 17.20 0.32
N GLY A 27 -8.93 17.16 -0.68
CA GLY A 27 -10.30 17.65 -0.53
C GLY A 27 -11.10 16.88 0.51
N LEU A 28 -11.07 15.54 0.44
CA LEU A 28 -11.77 14.68 1.38
C LEU A 28 -11.10 14.71 2.77
N GLY A 29 -9.77 14.75 2.84
CA GLY A 29 -9.04 14.83 4.10
C GLY A 29 -9.36 16.10 4.88
N VAL A 30 -9.24 17.25 4.23
CA VAL A 30 -9.61 18.54 4.84
C VAL A 30 -11.09 18.58 5.19
N GLY A 31 -11.95 18.13 4.28
CA GLY A 31 -13.39 18.08 4.50
C GLY A 31 -13.77 17.22 5.70
N ASN A 32 -13.15 16.05 5.85
CA ASN A 32 -13.40 15.15 6.98
C ASN A 32 -12.91 15.76 8.32
N ILE A 33 -11.71 16.30 8.37
CA ILE A 33 -11.20 16.96 9.60
C ILE A 33 -12.10 18.13 10.00
N VAL A 34 -12.51 18.97 9.04
CA VAL A 34 -13.43 20.08 9.29
C VAL A 34 -14.78 19.55 9.78
N TYR A 35 -15.36 18.56 9.12
CA TYR A 35 -16.63 17.96 9.53
C TYR A 35 -16.56 17.42 10.96
N LEU A 36 -15.52 16.61 11.27
CA LEU A 36 -15.32 16.04 12.60
C LEU A 36 -15.15 17.14 13.67
N SER A 37 -14.48 18.26 13.37
CA SER A 37 -14.27 19.32 14.34
C SER A 37 -15.55 20.07 14.77
N PHE A 38 -16.63 19.92 14.00
CA PHE A 38 -17.95 20.45 14.34
C PHE A 38 -18.87 19.44 15.08
N LEU A 39 -18.47 18.19 15.19
CA LEU A 39 -19.24 17.18 15.90
C LEU A 39 -18.96 17.24 17.42
N PRO A 40 -19.99 17.35 18.28
CA PRO A 40 -19.82 17.49 19.73
C PRO A 40 -19.11 16.29 20.38
N GLU A 41 -19.23 15.11 19.76
CA GLU A 41 -18.68 13.84 20.28
C GLU A 41 -17.24 13.60 19.81
N THR A 42 -16.70 14.44 18.94
CA THR A 42 -15.34 14.26 18.42
C THR A 42 -14.30 14.66 19.45
N THR A 43 -13.49 13.71 19.87
CA THR A 43 -12.39 13.96 20.81
C THR A 43 -11.13 14.44 20.07
N ALA A 44 -10.23 15.08 20.83
CA ALA A 44 -8.90 15.44 20.29
C ALA A 44 -8.12 14.22 19.79
N HIS A 45 -8.34 13.04 20.39
CA HIS A 45 -7.75 11.77 19.97
C HIS A 45 -8.20 11.37 18.56
N VAL A 46 -9.50 11.46 18.25
CA VAL A 46 -10.03 11.17 16.90
C VAL A 46 -9.45 12.10 15.85
N LEU A 47 -9.38 13.41 16.16
CA LEU A 47 -8.79 14.40 15.25
C LEU A 47 -7.30 14.15 15.02
N PHE A 48 -6.57 13.78 16.08
CA PHE A 48 -5.14 13.42 15.97
C PHE A 48 -4.96 12.18 15.09
N PHE A 49 -5.74 11.12 15.31
CA PHE A 49 -5.73 9.90 14.52
C PHE A 49 -5.95 10.19 13.03
N CYS A 50 -7.02 10.90 12.69
CA CYS A 50 -7.29 11.30 11.31
C CYS A 50 -6.15 12.16 10.73
N GLY A 51 -5.61 13.09 11.50
CA GLY A 51 -4.49 13.94 11.09
C GLY A 51 -3.24 13.14 10.72
N VAL A 52 -2.89 12.12 11.53
CA VAL A 52 -1.76 11.22 11.25
C VAL A 52 -1.98 10.45 9.96
N GLN A 53 -3.17 9.88 9.76
CA GLN A 53 -3.49 9.13 8.54
C GLN A 53 -3.39 9.99 7.28
N TYR A 54 -3.94 11.22 7.32
CA TYR A 54 -3.82 12.13 6.19
C TYR A 54 -2.37 12.58 5.94
N ALA A 55 -1.56 12.72 6.98
CA ALA A 55 -0.14 12.99 6.83
C ALA A 55 0.61 11.82 6.16
N VAL A 56 0.30 10.58 6.56
CA VAL A 56 0.89 9.37 5.96
C VAL A 56 0.54 9.24 4.48
N ILE A 57 -0.73 9.41 4.10
CA ILE A 57 -1.10 9.30 2.68
C ILE A 57 -0.48 10.44 1.84
N LEU A 58 -0.41 11.65 2.37
CA LEU A 58 0.29 12.75 1.69
C LEU A 58 1.78 12.45 1.53
N LEU A 59 2.41 11.80 2.50
CA LEU A 59 3.78 11.31 2.39
C LEU A 59 3.91 10.29 1.26
N ILE A 60 3.03 9.28 1.21
CA ILE A 60 2.99 8.27 0.14
C ILE A 60 2.85 8.93 -1.23
N LEU A 61 1.93 9.90 -1.37
CA LEU A 61 1.69 10.62 -2.61
C LEU A 61 2.86 11.53 -3.02
N THR A 62 3.58 12.13 -2.09
CA THR A 62 4.69 13.03 -2.40
C THR A 62 6.03 12.32 -2.53
N PHE A 63 6.18 11.13 -1.95
CA PHE A 63 7.42 10.35 -1.92
C PHE A 63 8.04 10.10 -3.30
N PRO A 64 7.30 9.71 -4.35
CA PRO A 64 7.85 9.55 -5.70
C PRO A 64 8.44 10.85 -6.28
N ILE A 65 7.83 11.98 -5.94
CA ILE A 65 8.32 13.31 -6.38
C ILE A 65 9.65 13.63 -5.70
N VAL A 66 9.74 13.34 -4.40
CA VAL A 66 10.97 13.56 -3.60
C VAL A 66 12.10 12.65 -4.11
N LEU A 67 11.83 11.37 -4.32
CA LEU A 67 12.82 10.42 -4.85
C LEU A 67 13.36 10.87 -6.21
N ARG A 68 12.47 11.30 -7.10
CA ARG A 68 12.88 11.80 -8.42
C ARG A 68 13.73 13.07 -8.32
N LYS A 69 13.31 14.06 -7.50
CA LYS A 69 14.00 15.38 -7.41
C LYS A 69 15.29 15.31 -6.63
N ARG A 70 15.35 14.53 -5.55
CA ARG A 70 16.47 14.53 -4.60
C ARG A 70 17.50 13.45 -4.90
N PHE A 71 17.03 12.29 -5.37
CA PHE A 71 17.86 11.09 -5.55
C PHE A 71 17.95 10.64 -7.00
N MET A 72 17.30 11.33 -7.95
CA MET A 72 17.23 10.99 -9.36
C MET A 72 16.64 9.59 -9.65
N ILE A 73 15.98 8.98 -8.65
CA ILE A 73 15.33 7.67 -8.77
C ILE A 73 13.95 7.86 -9.39
N GLN A 74 13.68 7.13 -10.47
CA GLN A 74 12.39 7.17 -11.16
C GLN A 74 11.59 5.91 -10.85
N ILE A 75 10.52 6.07 -10.04
CA ILE A 75 9.54 4.98 -9.83
C ILE A 75 8.67 4.86 -11.09
N PRO A 76 8.42 3.66 -11.62
CA PRO A 76 7.48 3.45 -12.72
C PRO A 76 6.11 4.04 -12.37
N LEU A 77 5.54 4.79 -13.30
CA LEU A 77 4.29 5.53 -13.06
C LEU A 77 3.13 4.60 -12.65
N LEU A 78 3.09 3.39 -13.19
CA LEU A 78 2.09 2.39 -12.78
C LEU A 78 2.22 2.03 -11.29
N ILE A 79 3.42 1.76 -10.79
CA ILE A 79 3.67 1.48 -9.35
C ILE A 79 3.26 2.70 -8.52
N THR A 80 3.64 3.91 -8.95
CA THR A 80 3.25 5.16 -8.27
C THR A 80 1.73 5.28 -8.13
N VAL A 81 0.98 5.01 -9.22
CA VAL A 81 -0.48 5.07 -9.22
C VAL A 81 -1.09 3.97 -8.35
N LEU A 82 -0.55 2.75 -8.40
CA LEU A 82 -1.04 1.64 -7.57
C LEU A 82 -0.84 1.91 -6.08
N CYS A 83 0.33 2.41 -5.67
CA CYS A 83 0.58 2.80 -4.28
C CYS A 83 -0.31 3.97 -3.84
N ALA A 84 -0.51 4.97 -4.71
CA ALA A 84 -1.40 6.09 -4.43
C ALA A 84 -2.86 5.65 -4.29
N ALA A 85 -3.33 4.76 -5.18
CA ALA A 85 -4.68 4.21 -5.13
C ALA A 85 -4.87 3.35 -3.86
N PHE A 86 -3.88 2.51 -3.52
CA PHE A 86 -3.90 1.74 -2.28
C PHE A 86 -4.01 2.63 -1.06
N GLY A 87 -3.13 3.63 -0.91
CA GLY A 87 -3.19 4.56 0.23
C GLY A 87 -4.52 5.32 0.30
N PHE A 88 -5.08 5.73 -0.85
CA PHE A 88 -6.39 6.38 -0.90
C PHE A 88 -7.51 5.43 -0.42
N VAL A 89 -7.53 4.21 -0.91
CA VAL A 89 -8.56 3.21 -0.58
C VAL A 89 -8.44 2.77 0.88
N ALA A 90 -7.23 2.56 1.39
CA ALA A 90 -7.01 2.15 2.78
C ALA A 90 -7.36 3.28 3.77
N MET A 91 -6.84 4.49 3.57
CA MET A 91 -6.95 5.55 4.57
C MET A 91 -8.17 6.45 4.37
N ILE A 92 -8.47 6.86 3.13
CA ILE A 92 -9.61 7.75 2.90
C ILE A 92 -10.93 6.97 2.92
N MET A 93 -11.00 5.86 2.21
CA MET A 93 -12.22 5.05 2.20
C MET A 93 -12.30 4.16 3.44
N GLY A 94 -11.19 3.52 3.83
CA GLY A 94 -11.10 2.64 4.98
C GLY A 94 -11.51 3.34 6.27
N ASP A 95 -10.68 4.25 6.74
CA ASP A 95 -10.90 4.99 7.99
C ASP A 95 -11.79 6.21 7.79
N GLY A 96 -11.48 7.08 6.82
CA GLY A 96 -12.18 8.34 6.60
C GLY A 96 -13.67 8.18 6.32
N LEU A 97 -14.08 7.17 5.55
CA LEU A 97 -15.46 6.81 5.25
C LEU A 97 -15.97 5.60 6.05
N ASN A 98 -15.14 5.11 6.99
CA ASN A 98 -15.44 3.97 7.87
C ASN A 98 -15.79 2.68 7.11
N PHE A 99 -15.06 2.36 6.04
CA PHE A 99 -15.29 1.11 5.30
C PHE A 99 -14.80 -0.12 6.09
N TYR A 100 -13.78 0.00 6.93
CA TYR A 100 -13.38 -1.04 7.88
C TYR A 100 -14.54 -1.43 8.80
N GLY A 101 -15.25 -0.46 9.36
CA GLY A 101 -16.42 -0.73 10.20
C GLY A 101 -17.66 -1.23 9.45
N LYS A 102 -17.80 -0.88 8.15
CA LYS A 102 -18.97 -1.27 7.36
C LYS A 102 -18.82 -2.62 6.65
N TYR A 103 -17.61 -2.98 6.23
CA TYR A 103 -17.34 -4.14 5.37
C TYR A 103 -16.22 -4.99 5.97
N ARG A 104 -16.57 -6.08 6.64
CA ARG A 104 -15.62 -7.00 7.30
C ARG A 104 -14.51 -7.55 6.40
N TRP A 105 -14.77 -7.64 5.10
CA TRP A 105 -13.81 -8.14 4.12
C TRP A 105 -12.86 -7.06 3.60
N TRP A 106 -13.06 -5.78 3.98
CA TRP A 106 -12.34 -4.64 3.41
C TRP A 106 -10.85 -4.73 3.67
N ASP A 107 -10.49 -4.97 4.89
CA ASP A 107 -9.12 -5.13 5.34
C ASP A 107 -8.43 -6.30 4.65
N SER A 108 -9.01 -7.47 4.72
CA SER A 108 -8.53 -8.68 4.03
C SER A 108 -8.30 -8.48 2.52
N ALA A 109 -9.18 -7.74 1.85
CA ALA A 109 -8.99 -7.42 0.43
C ALA A 109 -7.80 -6.48 0.21
N LEU A 110 -7.57 -5.55 1.13
CA LEU A 110 -6.43 -4.63 1.08
C LEU A 110 -5.12 -5.37 1.30
N HIS A 111 -5.02 -6.30 2.25
CA HIS A 111 -3.85 -7.13 2.47
C HIS A 111 -3.51 -8.01 1.26
N LEU A 112 -4.50 -8.68 0.66
CA LEU A 112 -4.28 -9.41 -0.60
C LEU A 112 -3.74 -8.51 -1.72
N PHE A 113 -4.31 -7.31 -1.86
CA PHE A 113 -3.89 -6.35 -2.88
C PHE A 113 -2.51 -5.75 -2.58
N SER A 114 -2.23 -5.41 -1.31
CA SER A 114 -0.92 -4.88 -0.88
C SER A 114 0.19 -5.87 -1.13
N GLY A 115 -0.01 -7.15 -0.80
CA GLY A 115 0.93 -8.22 -1.09
C GLY A 115 1.31 -8.28 -2.57
N CYS A 116 0.31 -8.13 -3.48
CA CYS A 116 0.58 -8.05 -4.91
C CYS A 116 1.39 -6.78 -5.28
N VAL A 117 0.98 -5.61 -4.82
CA VAL A 117 1.61 -4.33 -5.18
C VAL A 117 3.04 -4.27 -4.65
N LEU A 118 3.24 -4.65 -3.39
CA LEU A 118 4.56 -4.63 -2.74
C LEU A 118 5.52 -5.65 -3.37
N ALA A 119 5.02 -6.80 -3.80
CA ALA A 119 5.81 -7.75 -4.58
C ALA A 119 6.30 -7.13 -5.92
N PHE A 120 5.46 -6.36 -6.62
CA PHE A 120 5.91 -5.60 -7.81
C PHE A 120 6.89 -4.47 -7.46
N VAL A 121 6.73 -3.82 -6.31
CA VAL A 121 7.72 -2.85 -5.80
C VAL A 121 9.06 -3.56 -5.55
N GLY A 122 9.06 -4.72 -4.94
CA GLY A 122 10.26 -5.54 -4.75
C GLY A 122 10.94 -5.90 -6.07
N LEU A 123 10.17 -6.30 -7.09
CA LEU A 123 10.71 -6.57 -8.42
C LEU A 123 11.36 -5.31 -9.05
N TRP A 124 10.77 -4.16 -8.87
CA TRP A 124 11.34 -2.89 -9.34
C TRP A 124 12.61 -2.53 -8.56
N ILE A 125 12.63 -2.67 -7.23
CA ILE A 125 13.80 -2.37 -6.39
C ILE A 125 14.97 -3.25 -6.78
N ILE A 126 14.78 -4.57 -6.90
CA ILE A 126 15.87 -5.47 -7.28
C ILE A 126 16.39 -5.13 -8.68
N SER A 127 15.53 -4.67 -9.59
CA SER A 127 15.95 -4.28 -10.93
C SER A 127 16.88 -3.06 -10.95
N ILE A 128 16.69 -2.11 -10.04
CA ILE A 128 17.55 -0.92 -9.90
C ILE A 128 18.89 -1.28 -9.24
N ILE A 129 18.84 -2.04 -8.14
CA ILE A 129 20.05 -2.39 -7.38
C ILE A 129 21.05 -3.13 -8.26
N PHE A 130 20.58 -3.96 -9.17
CA PHE A 130 21.44 -4.79 -10.01
C PHE A 130 21.58 -4.27 -11.45
N GLU A 131 21.17 -3.04 -11.75
CA GLU A 131 21.34 -2.42 -13.07
C GLU A 131 22.81 -2.41 -13.52
N ASP A 132 23.73 -2.06 -12.62
CA ASP A 132 25.16 -1.93 -12.90
C ASP A 132 26.00 -3.15 -12.52
N SER A 133 25.48 -4.06 -11.71
CA SER A 133 26.24 -5.18 -11.16
C SER A 133 25.75 -6.54 -11.66
N HIS A 134 26.56 -7.13 -12.50
CA HIS A 134 26.61 -8.57 -12.79
C HIS A 134 25.31 -9.29 -13.16
N LYS A 135 25.16 -9.53 -14.45
CA LYS A 135 24.17 -10.38 -15.12
C LYS A 135 23.90 -11.75 -14.46
N GLU A 136 24.78 -12.22 -13.55
CA GLU A 136 24.71 -13.55 -12.96
C GLU A 136 23.64 -13.70 -11.88
N VAL A 137 23.39 -12.68 -11.04
CA VAL A 137 22.33 -12.74 -10.01
C VAL A 137 20.94 -12.75 -10.61
N PHE A 138 20.75 -11.99 -11.71
CA PHE A 138 19.52 -12.04 -12.50
C PHE A 138 19.42 -13.26 -13.42
N SER A 139 20.43 -14.12 -13.49
CA SER A 139 20.34 -15.35 -14.27
C SER A 139 19.41 -16.39 -13.64
N SER A 140 19.13 -16.30 -12.35
CA SER A 140 18.25 -17.23 -11.64
C SER A 140 16.82 -16.70 -11.49
N ARG A 141 15.92 -17.19 -12.33
CA ARG A 141 14.47 -16.93 -12.20
C ARG A 141 13.90 -17.33 -10.83
N ILE A 142 14.44 -18.38 -10.21
CA ILE A 142 14.04 -18.86 -8.89
C ILE A 142 14.40 -17.83 -7.83
N PHE A 143 15.63 -17.29 -7.88
CA PHE A 143 16.07 -16.27 -6.93
C PHE A 143 15.20 -15.01 -6.99
N VAL A 144 14.94 -14.49 -8.19
CA VAL A 144 14.11 -13.27 -8.35
C VAL A 144 12.69 -13.52 -7.87
N ALA A 145 12.09 -14.65 -8.22
CA ALA A 145 10.74 -15.00 -7.78
C ALA A 145 10.67 -15.14 -6.24
N PHE A 146 11.65 -15.80 -5.64
CA PHE A 146 11.73 -15.97 -4.19
C PHE A 146 11.97 -14.64 -3.46
N TYR A 147 12.84 -13.79 -3.98
CA TYR A 147 13.04 -12.44 -3.45
C TYR A 147 11.74 -11.62 -3.46
N VAL A 148 11.02 -11.62 -4.58
CA VAL A 148 9.76 -10.89 -4.75
C VAL A 148 8.71 -11.37 -3.75
N LEU A 149 8.60 -12.69 -3.54
CA LEU A 149 7.73 -13.30 -2.54
C LEU A 149 8.08 -12.80 -1.13
N LEU A 150 9.35 -12.93 -0.74
CA LEU A 150 9.81 -12.54 0.59
C LEU A 150 9.69 -11.04 0.83
N PHE A 151 9.96 -10.22 -0.21
CA PHE A 151 9.85 -8.76 -0.08
C PHE A 151 8.41 -8.35 0.23
N GLY A 152 7.42 -8.83 -0.53
CA GLY A 152 6.02 -8.49 -0.29
C GLY A 152 5.54 -8.96 1.09
N LEU A 153 5.82 -10.22 1.46
CA LEU A 153 5.48 -10.75 2.77
C LEU A 153 6.17 -9.97 3.91
N SER A 154 7.44 -9.61 3.77
CA SER A 154 8.16 -8.84 4.79
C SER A 154 7.57 -7.47 5.01
N CYS A 155 7.08 -6.81 3.95
CA CYS A 155 6.36 -5.55 4.08
C CYS A 155 5.06 -5.71 4.86
N GLY A 156 4.30 -6.79 4.62
CA GLY A 156 3.10 -7.13 5.40
C GLY A 156 3.43 -7.35 6.88
N VAL A 157 4.48 -8.12 7.19
CA VAL A 157 4.95 -8.32 8.58
C VAL A 157 5.31 -6.98 9.25
N VAL A 158 6.01 -6.10 8.55
CA VAL A 158 6.35 -4.76 9.07
C VAL A 158 5.08 -3.95 9.31
N TRP A 159 4.09 -4.05 8.44
CA TRP A 159 2.80 -3.37 8.60
C TRP A 159 2.08 -3.84 9.87
N GLU A 160 1.95 -5.14 10.09
CA GLU A 160 1.34 -5.72 11.32
C GLU A 160 2.07 -5.27 12.59
N ILE A 161 3.41 -5.19 12.56
CA ILE A 161 4.20 -4.64 13.67
C ILE A 161 3.85 -3.16 13.90
N CYS A 162 3.65 -2.39 12.84
CA CYS A 162 3.24 -0.98 12.95
C CYS A 162 1.84 -0.87 13.57
N GLU A 163 0.87 -1.69 13.15
CA GLU A 163 -0.48 -1.71 13.71
C GLU A 163 -0.48 -2.08 15.20
N TYR A 164 0.21 -3.16 15.56
CA TYR A 164 0.39 -3.56 16.96
C TYR A 164 0.99 -2.43 17.81
N THR A 165 2.04 -1.81 17.30
CA THR A 165 2.71 -0.70 17.98
C THR A 165 1.78 0.50 18.13
N TYR A 166 1.06 0.82 17.06
CA TYR A 166 0.12 1.93 17.03
C TYR A 166 -1.03 1.72 18.01
N ASP A 167 -1.65 0.55 18.02
CA ASP A 167 -2.72 0.17 18.96
C ASP A 167 -2.23 0.23 20.41
N SER A 168 -1.00 -0.24 20.66
CA SER A 168 -0.41 -0.23 22.01
C SER A 168 -0.15 1.18 22.55
N PHE A 169 0.21 2.13 21.70
CA PHE A 169 0.52 3.51 22.14
C PHE A 169 -0.70 4.43 22.15
N PHE A 170 -1.63 4.22 21.23
CA PHE A 170 -2.74 5.15 21.01
C PHE A 170 -4.11 4.58 21.40
N GLY A 171 -4.19 3.30 21.81
CA GLY A 171 -5.45 2.67 22.18
C GLY A 171 -6.43 2.58 21.01
N THR A 172 -5.92 2.32 19.82
CA THR A 172 -6.69 2.10 18.59
C THR A 172 -7.03 0.62 18.41
N ASN A 173 -7.66 0.27 17.32
CA ASN A 173 -8.08 -1.10 16.97
C ASN A 173 -7.72 -1.39 15.49
N THR A 174 -6.49 -1.04 15.09
CA THR A 174 -6.04 -1.26 13.72
C THR A 174 -5.85 -2.75 13.43
N GLN A 175 -5.43 -3.54 14.44
CA GLN A 175 -5.37 -5.01 14.38
C GLN A 175 -6.73 -5.70 14.59
N GLN A 176 -7.85 -4.98 14.63
CA GLN A 176 -9.22 -5.48 14.76
C GLN A 176 -9.43 -6.53 15.87
N PHE A 177 -8.75 -6.34 17.01
CA PHE A 177 -8.81 -7.26 18.15
C PHE A 177 -9.98 -6.99 19.12
N MET A 178 -10.87 -6.05 18.80
CA MET A 178 -12.06 -5.79 19.59
C MET A 178 -13.24 -6.69 19.19
N ALA A 179 -14.08 -7.05 20.16
CA ALA A 179 -15.16 -8.02 19.97
C ALA A 179 -16.34 -7.48 19.14
N THR A 180 -16.63 -6.19 19.21
CA THR A 180 -17.86 -5.60 18.66
C THR A 180 -17.63 -4.68 17.46
N THR A 181 -16.42 -4.14 17.29
CA THR A 181 -16.10 -3.26 16.17
C THR A 181 -14.91 -3.75 15.36
N THR A 182 -14.98 -3.57 14.06
CA THR A 182 -13.85 -3.69 13.12
C THR A 182 -13.32 -2.32 12.70
N SER A 183 -13.86 -1.23 13.26
CA SER A 183 -13.35 0.12 13.03
C SER A 183 -12.01 0.31 13.72
N SER A 184 -11.12 1.09 13.12
CA SER A 184 -9.78 1.40 13.67
C SER A 184 -9.85 2.18 15.01
N LEU A 185 -11.00 2.73 15.36
CA LEU A 185 -11.25 3.33 16.67
C LEU A 185 -12.24 2.46 17.45
N PRO A 186 -11.87 1.97 18.64
CA PRO A 186 -12.75 1.16 19.47
C PRO A 186 -13.93 1.99 19.99
N LEU A 187 -15.05 1.32 20.25
CA LEU A 187 -16.20 1.90 20.92
C LEU A 187 -15.94 1.99 22.44
N PRO A 188 -16.61 2.90 23.16
CA PRO A 188 -16.40 3.07 24.61
C PRO A 188 -16.63 1.80 25.44
N ASP A 189 -17.55 0.93 25.01
CA ASP A 189 -17.94 -0.32 25.72
C ASP A 189 -17.33 -1.56 25.05
N ASP A 190 -16.35 -1.39 24.15
CA ASP A 190 -15.76 -2.51 23.45
C ASP A 190 -14.81 -3.30 24.36
N VAL A 191 -14.77 -4.61 24.18
CA VAL A 191 -13.96 -5.52 24.97
C VAL A 191 -12.96 -6.22 24.06
N PRO A 192 -11.66 -6.27 24.42
CA PRO A 192 -10.68 -7.01 23.65
C PRO A 192 -10.99 -8.50 23.56
N LEU A 193 -10.78 -9.08 22.38
CA LEU A 193 -10.78 -10.53 22.18
C LEU A 193 -9.64 -11.17 22.96
N SER A 194 -9.72 -12.47 23.23
CA SER A 194 -8.69 -13.19 23.97
C SER A 194 -8.24 -14.46 23.25
N GLY A 195 -7.02 -14.90 23.56
CA GLY A 195 -6.46 -16.14 23.05
C GLY A 195 -6.33 -16.14 21.53
N HIS A 196 -6.74 -17.22 20.90
CA HIS A 196 -6.60 -17.43 19.45
C HIS A 196 -7.42 -16.42 18.61
N GLU A 197 -8.57 -15.99 19.11
CA GLU A 197 -9.41 -15.01 18.40
C GLU A 197 -8.74 -13.63 18.27
N ALA A 198 -7.96 -13.21 19.27
CA ALA A 198 -7.22 -11.96 19.22
C ALA A 198 -6.10 -11.94 18.15
N LEU A 199 -5.64 -13.12 17.73
CA LEU A 199 -4.61 -13.26 16.68
C LEU A 199 -5.20 -13.45 15.28
N ARG A 200 -6.53 -13.60 15.18
CA ARG A 200 -7.17 -14.04 13.94
C ARG A 200 -6.94 -13.04 12.80
N ASP A 201 -7.12 -11.75 13.07
CA ASP A 201 -7.00 -10.70 12.08
C ASP A 201 -5.57 -10.65 11.54
N THR A 202 -4.60 -10.35 12.38
CA THR A 202 -3.15 -10.34 12.04
C THR A 202 -2.70 -11.58 11.26
N MET A 203 -3.12 -12.78 11.69
CA MET A 203 -2.72 -14.01 10.99
C MET A 203 -3.41 -14.16 9.63
N THR A 204 -4.66 -13.73 9.51
CA THR A 204 -5.39 -13.73 8.23
C THR A 204 -4.71 -12.78 7.24
N ASP A 205 -4.32 -11.62 7.69
CA ASP A 205 -3.72 -10.58 6.88
C ASP A 205 -2.32 -10.96 6.41
N LEU A 206 -1.50 -11.56 7.28
CA LEU A 206 -0.22 -12.15 6.88
C LEU A 206 -0.38 -13.30 5.86
N ILE A 207 -1.43 -14.12 5.98
CA ILE A 207 -1.74 -15.16 4.99
C ILE A 207 -2.13 -14.52 3.65
N LEU A 208 -2.91 -13.45 3.66
CA LEU A 208 -3.34 -12.75 2.45
C LEU A 208 -2.19 -12.01 1.76
N ASP A 209 -1.30 -11.39 2.52
CA ASP A 209 -0.05 -10.82 2.01
C ASP A 209 0.85 -11.88 1.38
N LEU A 210 0.97 -13.04 2.03
CA LEU A 210 1.68 -14.20 1.45
C LEU A 210 1.05 -14.66 0.14
N VAL A 211 -0.28 -14.79 0.08
CA VAL A 211 -1.00 -15.21 -1.13
C VAL A 211 -0.82 -14.19 -2.24
N GLY A 212 -0.99 -12.90 -1.96
CA GLY A 212 -0.79 -11.82 -2.93
C GLY A 212 0.64 -11.80 -3.49
N SER A 213 1.62 -11.89 -2.61
CA SER A 213 3.05 -11.95 -2.98
C SER A 213 3.38 -13.22 -3.78
N LEU A 214 2.78 -14.36 -3.42
CA LEU A 214 2.98 -15.62 -4.13
C LEU A 214 2.41 -15.58 -5.56
N LEU A 215 1.25 -14.98 -5.77
CA LEU A 215 0.68 -14.80 -7.11
C LEU A 215 1.61 -14.02 -8.03
N VAL A 216 2.20 -12.93 -7.52
CA VAL A 216 3.17 -12.13 -8.28
C VAL A 216 4.47 -12.90 -8.47
N SER A 217 4.96 -13.61 -7.46
CA SER A 217 6.15 -14.45 -7.55
C SER A 217 6.01 -15.51 -8.65
N ILE A 218 4.88 -16.22 -8.70
CA ILE A 218 4.57 -17.19 -9.77
C ILE A 218 4.55 -16.49 -11.15
N TYR A 219 3.89 -15.33 -11.25
CA TYR A 219 3.88 -14.56 -12.48
C TYR A 219 5.29 -14.18 -12.94
N VAL A 220 6.13 -13.68 -12.03
CA VAL A 220 7.53 -13.32 -12.29
C VAL A 220 8.33 -14.55 -12.76
N PHE A 221 8.18 -15.69 -12.09
CA PHE A 221 8.84 -16.93 -12.46
C PHE A 221 8.48 -17.38 -13.89
N LEU A 222 7.18 -17.36 -14.22
CA LEU A 222 6.69 -17.79 -15.55
C LEU A 222 7.03 -16.79 -16.65
N ARG A 223 7.11 -15.50 -16.35
CA ARG A 223 7.35 -14.43 -17.33
C ARG A 223 8.78 -13.85 -17.28
N TYR A 224 9.66 -14.45 -16.52
CA TYR A 224 11.01 -13.97 -16.24
C TYR A 224 11.75 -13.45 -17.48
N ASN A 225 11.91 -14.26 -18.53
CA ASN A 225 12.64 -13.89 -19.74
C ASN A 225 12.03 -12.68 -20.46
N LYS A 226 10.71 -12.52 -20.43
CA LYS A 226 10.01 -11.37 -21.03
C LYS A 226 10.24 -10.12 -20.21
N LEU A 227 10.14 -10.22 -18.89
CA LEU A 227 10.32 -9.09 -17.96
C LEU A 227 11.75 -8.54 -18.04
N MET A 228 12.75 -9.43 -18.05
CA MET A 228 14.16 -9.03 -18.17
C MET A 228 14.47 -8.34 -19.50
N LYS A 229 13.90 -8.80 -20.61
CA LYS A 229 14.03 -8.13 -21.91
C LYS A 229 13.39 -6.73 -21.92
N MET A 230 12.23 -6.56 -21.30
CA MET A 230 11.54 -5.27 -21.23
C MET A 230 12.32 -4.26 -20.40
N GLN A 231 12.93 -4.68 -19.30
CA GLN A 231 13.77 -3.82 -18.46
C GLN A 231 15.03 -3.36 -19.24
N GLN A 232 15.73 -4.26 -19.95
CA GLN A 232 16.89 -3.90 -20.77
C GLN A 232 16.60 -2.87 -21.87
N ILE A 233 15.37 -2.80 -22.37
CA ILE A 233 14.94 -1.81 -23.37
C ILE A 233 14.65 -0.47 -22.70
N SER A 234 14.02 -0.48 -21.52
CA SER A 234 13.65 0.73 -20.78
C SER A 234 14.85 1.54 -20.27
N PHE A 235 16.00 0.89 -20.05
CA PHE A 235 17.25 1.55 -19.62
C PHE A 235 18.11 2.08 -20.79
N LYS A 236 17.73 1.78 -22.03
CA LYS A 236 18.46 2.25 -23.23
C LYS A 236 17.80 3.47 -23.91
N GLU A 237 16.64 3.90 -23.45
CA GLU A 237 15.91 5.09 -23.88
C GLU A 237 16.04 6.23 -22.86
#